data_1f37fa2126c0f7bb2fd2f447b8f47c75
#
_entry.id   1f37fa2126c0f7bb2fd2f447b8f47c75
#
_cell.length_a   1.000
_cell.length_b   1.000
_cell.length_c   1.000
_cell.angle_alpha   90.00
_cell.angle_beta   90.00
_cell.angle_gamma   90.00
#
_symmetry.space_group_name_H-M   'P 1'
#
loop_
_entity.id
_entity.type
_entity.pdbx_description
1 polymer ?
#
loop_
_entity_poly.entity_id
_entity_poly.type
_entity_poly.pdbx_seq_one_letter_code
_entity_poly.pdbx_strand_id
1 'polypeptide(L)'
;MRVAGRLAAECLMMIEEHVKPGITTGELDRICHNYILNVQHAIPAPLNYRGFPKSICTSINHVVCHGIPDDDKQLKRGDIINIDVTVIKDGYHGDTSKMFKVGEVKPFADRLIRITQECMYEGIGLVKPGARLGDIGFAIQTHAEKHFFSVVEEFCGHGIGKVFHEDPQ
;
A
#
# COMPACT_ATOMS: atom_id res chain seq x y z
N MET A 1 -2.74 0.51 17.64
CA MET A 1 -1.76 0.48 16.51
C MET A 1 -1.33 -0.94 16.11
N ARG A 2 -0.63 -1.74 16.95
CA ARG A 2 -0.13 -3.08 16.56
C ARG A 2 -1.20 -4.03 16.05
N VAL A 3 -2.40 -4.03 16.65
CA VAL A 3 -3.52 -4.86 16.20
C VAL A 3 -4.01 -4.39 14.83
N ALA A 4 -4.27 -3.10 14.66
CA ALA A 4 -4.72 -2.54 13.38
C ALA A 4 -3.71 -2.79 12.25
N GLY A 5 -2.41 -2.54 12.48
CA GLY A 5 -1.36 -2.82 11.49
C GLY A 5 -1.26 -4.30 11.11
N ARG A 6 -1.42 -5.22 12.09
CA ARG A 6 -1.46 -6.65 11.82
C ARG A 6 -2.67 -7.03 10.94
N LEU A 7 -3.85 -6.49 11.24
CA LEU A 7 -5.06 -6.76 10.46
C LEU A 7 -4.93 -6.27 9.00
N ALA A 8 -4.34 -5.09 8.79
CA ALA A 8 -4.05 -4.60 7.44
C ALA A 8 -3.09 -5.55 6.69
N ALA A 9 -2.02 -6.00 7.33
CA ALA A 9 -1.07 -6.95 6.75
C ALA A 9 -1.73 -8.32 6.46
N GLU A 10 -2.57 -8.83 7.35
CA GLU A 10 -3.33 -10.09 7.14
C GLU A 10 -4.27 -9.98 5.94
N CYS A 11 -4.90 -8.82 5.72
CA CYS A 11 -5.72 -8.56 4.52
C CYS A 11 -4.88 -8.65 3.24
N LEU A 12 -3.66 -8.09 3.24
CA LEU A 12 -2.73 -8.19 2.11
C LEU A 12 -2.26 -9.63 1.86
N MET A 13 -2.06 -10.41 2.90
CA MET A 13 -1.71 -11.84 2.76
C MET A 13 -2.90 -12.64 2.20
N MET A 14 -4.11 -12.38 2.67
CA MET A 14 -5.32 -13.04 2.18
C MET A 14 -5.58 -12.75 0.71
N ILE A 15 -5.45 -11.49 0.27
CA ILE A 15 -5.79 -11.11 -1.10
C ILE A 15 -4.78 -11.64 -2.14
N GLU A 16 -3.58 -12.03 -1.73
CA GLU A 16 -2.51 -12.49 -2.62
C GLU A 16 -2.93 -13.62 -3.56
N GLU A 17 -3.68 -14.60 -3.05
CA GLU A 17 -4.16 -15.75 -3.86
C GLU A 17 -5.18 -15.36 -4.94
N HIS A 18 -5.81 -14.18 -4.79
CA HIS A 18 -6.79 -13.65 -5.74
C HIS A 18 -6.16 -12.78 -6.82
N VAL A 19 -4.92 -12.32 -6.64
CA VAL A 19 -4.24 -11.44 -7.61
C VAL A 19 -3.74 -12.27 -8.79
N LYS A 20 -4.59 -12.41 -9.81
CA LYS A 20 -4.32 -13.20 -11.01
C LYS A 20 -4.91 -12.54 -12.26
N PRO A 21 -4.43 -12.90 -13.46
CA PRO A 21 -4.98 -12.36 -14.69
C PRO A 21 -6.50 -12.61 -14.80
N GLY A 22 -7.23 -11.60 -15.24
CA GLY A 22 -8.68 -11.64 -15.45
C GLY A 22 -9.54 -11.17 -14.28
N ILE A 23 -9.01 -11.11 -13.05
CA ILE A 23 -9.76 -10.50 -11.94
C ILE A 23 -9.85 -9.00 -12.14
N THR A 24 -10.97 -8.40 -11.75
CA THR A 24 -11.12 -6.94 -11.75
C THR A 24 -10.64 -6.34 -10.43
N THR A 25 -10.22 -5.08 -10.46
CA THR A 25 -9.85 -4.36 -9.23
C THR A 25 -11.07 -4.14 -8.32
N GLY A 26 -12.28 -4.00 -8.90
CA GLY A 26 -13.53 -3.97 -8.15
C GLY A 26 -13.82 -5.27 -7.41
N GLU A 27 -13.47 -6.44 -7.99
CA GLU A 27 -13.58 -7.73 -7.31
C GLU A 27 -12.60 -7.82 -6.13
N LEU A 28 -11.34 -7.38 -6.31
CA LEU A 28 -10.35 -7.33 -5.23
C LEU A 28 -10.83 -6.45 -4.07
N ASP A 29 -11.45 -5.29 -4.38
CA ASP A 29 -12.04 -4.43 -3.37
C ASP A 29 -13.16 -5.13 -2.58
N ARG A 30 -14.07 -5.82 -3.26
CA ARG A 30 -15.17 -6.56 -2.61
C ARG A 30 -14.65 -7.68 -1.68
N ILE A 31 -13.63 -8.41 -2.11
CA ILE A 31 -13.01 -9.46 -1.30
C ILE A 31 -12.38 -8.85 -0.04
N CYS A 32 -11.58 -7.82 -0.18
CA CYS A 32 -10.96 -7.12 0.96
C CYS A 32 -12.00 -6.49 1.88
N HIS A 33 -13.02 -5.82 1.33
CA HIS A 33 -14.12 -5.24 2.09
C HIS A 33 -14.81 -6.27 2.98
N ASN A 34 -15.20 -7.40 2.40
CA ASN A 34 -15.87 -8.47 3.12
C ASN A 34 -14.96 -9.10 4.19
N TYR A 35 -13.68 -9.28 3.90
CA TYR A 35 -12.73 -9.83 4.85
C TYR A 35 -12.53 -8.88 6.05
N ILE A 36 -12.34 -7.59 5.79
CA ILE A 36 -12.16 -6.56 6.84
C ILE A 36 -13.40 -6.51 7.74
N LEU A 37 -14.61 -6.47 7.18
CA LEU A 37 -15.84 -6.34 7.96
C LEU A 37 -16.22 -7.64 8.68
N ASN A 38 -16.25 -8.75 7.96
CA ASN A 38 -16.91 -9.97 8.44
C ASN A 38 -15.93 -10.92 9.16
N VAL A 39 -14.65 -10.90 8.82
CA VAL A 39 -13.64 -11.77 9.42
C VAL A 39 -12.84 -11.05 10.50
N GLN A 40 -12.36 -9.84 10.18
CA GLN A 40 -11.54 -9.07 11.11
C GLN A 40 -12.36 -8.23 12.09
N HIS A 41 -13.66 -8.04 11.81
CA HIS A 41 -14.54 -7.12 12.56
C HIS A 41 -13.88 -5.75 12.74
N ALA A 42 -13.34 -5.22 11.63
CA ALA A 42 -12.70 -3.93 11.52
C ALA A 42 -13.43 -3.07 10.47
N ILE A 43 -13.05 -1.82 10.32
CA ILE A 43 -13.65 -0.88 9.37
C ILE A 43 -12.61 -0.54 8.31
N PRO A 44 -12.93 -0.63 7.00
CA PRO A 44 -12.04 -0.14 5.94
C PRO A 44 -12.00 1.39 5.98
N ALA A 45 -10.84 1.94 6.33
CA ALA A 45 -10.68 3.38 6.55
C ALA A 45 -10.85 4.24 5.28
N PRO A 46 -10.44 3.79 4.08
CA PRO A 46 -10.59 4.60 2.87
C PRO A 46 -12.05 4.85 2.47
N LEU A 47 -12.96 3.92 2.80
CA LEU A 47 -14.37 3.99 2.37
C LEU A 47 -15.05 5.26 2.91
N ASN A 48 -15.49 6.13 2.02
CA ASN A 48 -16.07 7.44 2.30
C ASN A 48 -15.12 8.47 2.90
N TYR A 49 -13.82 8.15 3.05
CA TYR A 49 -12.84 9.12 3.51
C TYR A 49 -12.61 10.17 2.43
N ARG A 50 -12.95 11.42 2.73
CA ARG A 50 -12.87 12.56 1.77
C ARG A 50 -13.51 12.26 0.41
N GLY A 51 -14.57 11.43 0.40
CA GLY A 51 -15.31 11.07 -0.81
C GLY A 51 -14.73 9.89 -1.59
N PHE A 52 -13.71 9.20 -1.08
CA PHE A 52 -13.19 8.00 -1.72
C PHE A 52 -14.22 6.86 -1.67
N PRO A 53 -14.61 6.23 -2.82
CA PRO A 53 -15.82 5.40 -2.88
C PRO A 53 -15.56 3.91 -2.60
N LYS A 54 -14.35 3.50 -2.26
CA LYS A 54 -13.93 2.10 -2.16
C LYS A 54 -13.19 1.82 -0.85
N SER A 55 -13.01 0.55 -0.54
CA SER A 55 -12.44 0.08 0.74
C SER A 55 -10.94 -0.05 0.75
N ILE A 56 -10.33 -0.18 -0.43
CA ILE A 56 -8.88 -0.27 -0.64
C ILE A 56 -8.48 0.60 -1.82
N CYS A 57 -7.17 0.89 -1.97
CA CYS A 57 -6.67 1.46 -3.22
C CYS A 57 -5.99 0.37 -4.07
N THR A 58 -6.13 0.48 -5.40
CA THR A 58 -5.54 -0.45 -6.36
C THR A 58 -4.84 0.32 -7.47
N SER A 59 -3.52 0.38 -7.42
CA SER A 59 -2.72 1.19 -8.34
C SER A 59 -1.92 0.30 -9.29
N ILE A 60 -2.34 0.25 -10.57
CA ILE A 60 -1.77 -0.64 -11.59
C ILE A 60 -0.72 0.11 -12.41
N ASN A 61 0.44 -0.52 -12.60
CA ASN A 61 1.53 -0.07 -13.48
C ASN A 61 1.96 1.37 -13.19
N HIS A 62 1.55 2.33 -14.04
CA HIS A 62 1.92 3.74 -13.96
C HIS A 62 1.11 4.57 -12.95
N VAL A 63 0.06 3.99 -12.37
CA VAL A 63 -0.72 4.68 -11.32
C VAL A 63 0.11 4.66 -10.05
N VAL A 64 0.50 5.85 -9.59
CA VAL A 64 1.44 6.01 -8.46
C VAL A 64 0.81 5.54 -7.14
N CYS A 65 -0.40 6.04 -6.83
CA CYS A 65 -1.14 5.69 -5.61
C CYS A 65 -2.63 6.03 -5.80
N HIS A 66 -3.45 5.70 -4.80
CA HIS A 66 -4.88 6.05 -4.69
C HIS A 66 -5.73 5.61 -5.90
N GLY A 67 -5.30 4.57 -6.63
CA GLY A 67 -6.10 4.00 -7.72
C GLY A 67 -7.44 3.49 -7.19
N ILE A 68 -8.54 3.96 -7.82
CA ILE A 68 -9.90 3.58 -7.42
C ILE A 68 -10.24 2.23 -8.04
N PRO A 69 -10.61 1.22 -7.22
CA PRO A 69 -11.10 -0.07 -7.72
C PRO A 69 -12.30 0.08 -8.67
N ASP A 70 -12.27 -0.66 -9.77
CA ASP A 70 -13.23 -0.56 -10.87
C ASP A 70 -13.58 -1.97 -11.40
N ASP A 71 -14.86 -2.22 -11.68
CA ASP A 71 -15.35 -3.49 -12.19
C ASP A 71 -14.98 -3.74 -13.66
N ASP A 72 -14.66 -2.69 -14.40
CA ASP A 72 -14.20 -2.79 -15.79
C ASP A 72 -12.66 -2.90 -15.89
N LYS A 73 -11.94 -2.72 -14.79
CA LYS A 73 -10.47 -2.74 -14.77
C LYS A 73 -9.94 -4.12 -14.43
N GLN A 74 -9.72 -4.95 -15.46
CA GLN A 74 -9.15 -6.29 -15.31
C GLN A 74 -7.62 -6.29 -15.27
N LEU A 75 -7.06 -7.10 -14.37
CA LEU A 75 -5.62 -7.38 -14.33
C LEU A 75 -5.19 -8.25 -15.51
N LYS A 76 -4.05 -7.94 -16.09
CA LYS A 76 -3.46 -8.66 -17.22
C LYS A 76 -2.13 -9.28 -16.80
N ARG A 77 -1.77 -10.40 -17.44
CA ARG A 77 -0.43 -10.99 -17.26
C ARG A 77 0.65 -9.95 -17.59
N GLY A 78 1.59 -9.78 -16.70
CA GLY A 78 2.66 -8.80 -16.82
C GLY A 78 2.40 -7.48 -16.09
N ASP A 79 1.18 -7.26 -15.58
CA ASP A 79 0.90 -6.09 -14.73
C ASP A 79 1.59 -6.23 -13.36
N ILE A 80 1.91 -5.07 -12.79
CA ILE A 80 2.22 -4.94 -11.37
C ILE A 80 1.13 -4.09 -10.73
N ILE A 81 0.73 -4.43 -9.51
CA ILE A 81 -0.32 -3.69 -8.81
C ILE A 81 0.09 -3.46 -7.36
N ASN A 82 -0.02 -2.22 -6.90
CA ASN A 82 -0.01 -1.90 -5.48
C ASN A 82 -1.44 -2.03 -4.94
N ILE A 83 -1.60 -2.82 -3.90
CA ILE A 83 -2.83 -2.87 -3.11
C ILE A 83 -2.51 -2.24 -1.77
N ASP A 84 -3.30 -1.23 -1.42
CA ASP A 84 -3.12 -0.42 -0.22
C ASP A 84 -4.33 -0.56 0.68
N VAL A 85 -4.09 -1.00 1.91
CA VAL A 85 -5.11 -1.39 2.87
C VAL A 85 -4.94 -0.60 4.16
N THR A 86 -5.97 0.15 4.52
CA THR A 86 -6.05 0.79 5.84
C THR A 86 -7.30 0.31 6.56
N VAL A 87 -7.12 -0.16 7.78
CA VAL A 87 -8.21 -0.60 8.64
C VAL A 87 -8.29 0.23 9.92
N ILE A 88 -9.50 0.41 10.44
CA ILE A 88 -9.74 0.98 11.78
C ILE A 88 -10.13 -0.17 12.71
N LYS A 89 -9.39 -0.32 13.80
CA LYS A 89 -9.71 -1.25 14.88
C LYS A 89 -9.61 -0.56 16.22
N ASP A 90 -10.70 -0.60 16.98
CA ASP A 90 -10.82 0.05 18.29
C ASP A 90 -10.43 1.55 18.27
N GLY A 91 -10.80 2.24 17.19
CA GLY A 91 -10.52 3.66 16.97
C GLY A 91 -9.09 3.99 16.52
N TYR A 92 -8.25 2.99 16.19
CA TYR A 92 -6.90 3.19 15.68
C TYR A 92 -6.76 2.69 14.25
N HIS A 93 -6.02 3.43 13.43
CA HIS A 93 -5.70 3.08 12.05
C HIS A 93 -4.48 2.16 11.97
N GLY A 94 -4.51 1.22 11.03
CA GLY A 94 -3.36 0.45 10.60
C GLY A 94 -3.32 0.47 9.08
N ASP A 95 -2.22 0.94 8.53
CA ASP A 95 -2.05 1.27 7.12
C ASP A 95 -0.81 0.57 6.58
N THR A 96 -0.96 -0.14 5.48
CA THR A 96 0.15 -0.81 4.79
C THR A 96 -0.23 -1.18 3.36
N SER A 97 0.75 -1.20 2.48
CA SER A 97 0.56 -1.62 1.10
C SER A 97 1.58 -2.69 0.68
N LYS A 98 1.24 -3.42 -0.37
CA LYS A 98 2.12 -4.42 -0.97
C LYS A 98 2.01 -4.40 -2.49
N MET A 99 3.16 -4.55 -3.15
CA MET A 99 3.21 -4.79 -4.58
C MET A 99 2.99 -6.26 -4.90
N PHE A 100 2.13 -6.52 -5.88
CA PHE A 100 1.89 -7.86 -6.41
C PHE A 100 2.24 -7.91 -7.89
N LYS A 101 2.77 -9.06 -8.32
CA LYS A 101 3.06 -9.37 -9.72
C LYS A 101 1.96 -10.23 -10.29
N VAL A 102 1.39 -9.84 -11.42
CA VAL A 102 0.32 -10.59 -12.10
C VAL A 102 0.95 -11.54 -13.13
N GLY A 103 1.33 -12.72 -12.67
CA GLY A 103 2.13 -13.66 -13.45
C GLY A 103 3.57 -13.18 -13.63
N GLU A 104 4.17 -13.52 -14.77
CA GLU A 104 5.53 -13.10 -15.11
C GLU A 104 5.54 -11.63 -15.56
N VAL A 105 6.38 -10.82 -14.93
CA VAL A 105 6.53 -9.39 -15.20
C VAL A 105 7.85 -9.08 -15.90
N LYS A 106 7.94 -7.90 -16.52
CA LYS A 106 9.18 -7.45 -17.15
C LYS A 106 10.29 -7.28 -16.11
N PRO A 107 11.58 -7.57 -16.45
CA PRO A 107 12.70 -7.42 -15.52
C PRO A 107 12.82 -6.04 -14.88
N PHE A 108 12.47 -4.98 -15.63
CA PHE A 108 12.44 -3.61 -15.10
C PHE A 108 11.40 -3.45 -13.98
N ALA A 109 10.19 -4.00 -14.16
CA ALA A 109 9.14 -3.92 -13.16
C ALA A 109 9.50 -4.72 -11.89
N ASP A 110 10.08 -5.91 -12.06
CA ASP A 110 10.58 -6.71 -10.94
C ASP A 110 11.67 -5.98 -10.15
N ARG A 111 12.61 -5.36 -10.88
CA ARG A 111 13.66 -4.54 -10.27
C ARG A 111 13.09 -3.35 -9.50
N LEU A 112 12.08 -2.65 -10.06
CA LEU A 112 11.43 -1.53 -9.38
C LEU A 112 10.81 -1.96 -8.05
N ILE A 113 10.06 -3.07 -8.05
CA ILE A 113 9.43 -3.62 -6.84
C ILE A 113 10.49 -3.92 -5.77
N ARG A 114 11.56 -4.63 -6.16
CA ARG A 114 12.62 -5.01 -5.23
C ARG A 114 13.35 -3.80 -4.65
N ILE A 115 13.76 -2.85 -5.48
CA ILE A 115 14.46 -1.64 -5.00
C ILE A 115 13.56 -0.77 -4.11
N THR A 116 12.27 -0.64 -4.45
CA THR A 116 11.31 0.08 -3.61
C THR A 116 11.16 -0.57 -2.23
N GLN A 117 11.11 -1.91 -2.19
CA GLN A 117 11.09 -2.63 -0.92
C GLN A 117 12.37 -2.44 -0.11
N GLU A 118 13.53 -2.48 -0.76
CA GLU A 118 14.82 -2.17 -0.13
C GLU A 118 14.82 -0.74 0.46
N CYS A 119 14.35 0.26 -0.30
CA CYS A 119 14.19 1.64 0.18
C CYS A 119 13.36 1.73 1.48
N MET A 120 12.25 0.99 1.54
CA MET A 120 11.41 0.93 2.74
C MET A 120 12.19 0.40 3.95
N TYR A 121 12.94 -0.68 3.79
CA TYR A 121 13.73 -1.25 4.89
C TYR A 121 14.91 -0.38 5.30
N GLU A 122 15.55 0.32 4.37
CA GLU A 122 16.57 1.33 4.69
C GLU A 122 15.97 2.45 5.56
N GLY A 123 14.80 2.96 5.19
CA GLY A 123 14.09 3.95 5.99
C GLY A 123 13.72 3.45 7.39
N ILE A 124 13.14 2.24 7.48
CA ILE A 124 12.75 1.62 8.76
C ILE A 124 13.97 1.42 9.66
N GLY A 125 15.11 1.00 9.10
CA GLY A 125 16.35 0.76 9.85
C GLY A 125 16.91 2.00 10.56
N LEU A 126 16.52 3.20 10.12
CA LEU A 126 16.94 4.47 10.73
C LEU A 126 16.03 4.94 11.87
N VAL A 127 14.87 4.34 12.07
CA VAL A 127 13.91 4.75 13.10
C VAL A 127 14.41 4.34 14.49
N LYS A 128 15.01 5.31 15.19
CA LYS A 128 15.55 5.16 16.54
C LYS A 128 15.50 6.49 17.30
N PRO A 129 15.61 6.48 18.61
CA PRO A 129 15.69 7.74 19.38
C PRO A 129 16.79 8.66 18.85
N GLY A 130 16.43 9.91 18.58
CA GLY A 130 17.33 10.93 18.02
C GLY A 130 17.37 11.02 16.50
N ALA A 131 16.74 10.08 15.76
CA ALA A 131 16.60 10.19 14.32
C ALA A 131 15.67 11.36 13.92
N ARG A 132 15.93 11.95 12.78
CA ARG A 132 15.10 13.00 12.19
C ARG A 132 14.32 12.45 11.00
N LEU A 133 13.17 13.02 10.68
CA LEU A 133 12.39 12.61 9.50
C LEU A 133 13.20 12.74 8.21
N GLY A 134 14.00 13.80 8.09
CA GLY A 134 14.87 14.01 6.94
C GLY A 134 15.92 12.90 6.74
N ASP A 135 16.37 12.24 7.80
CA ASP A 135 17.34 11.13 7.70
C ASP A 135 16.69 9.93 6.97
N ILE A 136 15.41 9.67 7.25
CA ILE A 136 14.62 8.61 6.60
C ILE A 136 14.46 8.90 5.11
N GLY A 137 13.97 10.09 4.77
CA GLY A 137 13.78 10.50 3.37
C GLY A 137 15.09 10.52 2.58
N PHE A 138 16.17 11.02 3.18
CA PHE A 138 17.50 11.04 2.56
C PHE A 138 18.03 9.64 2.25
N ALA A 139 17.88 8.69 3.16
CA ALA A 139 18.32 7.31 2.95
C ALA A 139 17.53 6.63 1.82
N ILE A 140 16.20 6.78 1.82
CA ILE A 140 15.30 6.26 0.77
C ILE A 140 15.71 6.84 -0.59
N GLN A 141 15.85 8.16 -0.68
CA GLN A 141 16.23 8.84 -1.92
C GLN A 141 17.61 8.39 -2.41
N THR A 142 18.61 8.36 -1.52
CA THR A 142 19.97 7.93 -1.85
C THR A 142 19.98 6.51 -2.42
N HIS A 143 19.22 5.58 -1.82
CA HIS A 143 19.14 4.20 -2.32
C HIS A 143 18.44 4.14 -3.68
N ALA A 144 17.31 4.82 -3.85
CA ALA A 144 16.58 4.86 -5.11
C ALA A 144 17.43 5.42 -6.26
N GLU A 145 18.07 6.57 -6.06
CA GLU A 145 18.90 7.24 -7.07
C GLU A 145 20.15 6.42 -7.44
N LYS A 146 20.79 5.77 -6.48
CA LYS A 146 21.89 4.82 -6.72
C LYS A 146 21.49 3.69 -7.68
N HIS A 147 20.21 3.34 -7.67
CA HIS A 147 19.65 2.34 -8.55
C HIS A 147 18.93 2.90 -9.78
N PHE A 148 19.13 4.18 -10.09
CA PHE A 148 18.57 4.89 -11.24
C PHE A 148 17.02 4.99 -11.20
N PHE A 149 16.46 5.11 -10.02
CA PHE A 149 15.07 5.46 -9.78
C PHE A 149 14.99 6.84 -9.11
N SER A 150 13.86 7.52 -9.26
CA SER A 150 13.57 8.76 -8.58
C SER A 150 12.47 8.55 -7.52
N VAL A 151 12.46 9.42 -6.52
CA VAL A 151 11.40 9.46 -5.51
C VAL A 151 10.28 10.39 -6.00
N VAL A 152 9.04 10.01 -5.76
CA VAL A 152 7.87 10.85 -6.04
C VAL A 152 7.87 12.04 -5.06
N GLU A 153 7.77 13.26 -5.57
CA GLU A 153 7.86 14.50 -4.79
C GLU A 153 6.49 15.03 -4.35
N GLU A 154 5.41 14.64 -5.05
CA GLU A 154 4.06 15.16 -4.84
C GLU A 154 3.33 14.55 -3.64
N PHE A 155 3.87 13.49 -3.07
CA PHE A 155 3.32 12.80 -1.91
C PHE A 155 4.37 12.65 -0.81
N CYS A 156 3.91 12.55 0.42
CA CYS A 156 4.76 12.36 1.59
C CYS A 156 4.21 11.26 2.50
N GLY A 157 5.05 10.77 3.39
CA GLY A 157 4.59 9.97 4.53
C GLY A 157 3.89 10.86 5.56
N HIS A 158 3.17 10.24 6.49
CA HIS A 158 2.38 10.95 7.48
C HIS A 158 2.32 10.19 8.82
N GLY A 159 2.08 10.92 9.88
CA GLY A 159 1.71 10.34 11.17
C GLY A 159 0.35 9.64 11.08
N ILE A 160 0.15 8.62 11.90
CA ILE A 160 -1.06 7.81 11.94
C ILE A 160 -1.36 7.32 13.35
N GLY A 161 -2.64 7.34 13.72
CA GLY A 161 -3.07 6.91 15.04
C GLY A 161 -4.57 6.78 15.12
N LYS A 162 -5.21 7.63 15.91
CA LYS A 162 -6.67 7.78 15.93
C LYS A 162 -7.18 8.59 14.75
N VAL A 163 -6.33 9.39 14.16
CA VAL A 163 -6.58 10.12 12.92
C VAL A 163 -5.84 9.39 11.81
N PHE A 164 -6.44 9.33 10.61
CA PHE A 164 -5.85 8.62 9.48
C PHE A 164 -4.57 9.31 9.01
N HIS A 165 -4.63 10.62 8.79
CA HIS A 165 -3.48 11.43 8.40
C HIS A 165 -3.29 12.52 9.46
N GLU A 166 -2.19 12.46 10.19
CA GLU A 166 -1.82 13.43 11.22
C GLU A 166 -0.34 13.77 11.15
N ASP A 167 0.07 14.81 11.86
CA ASP A 167 1.49 15.18 11.97
C ASP A 167 2.32 14.05 12.63
N PRO A 168 3.61 13.95 12.27
CA PRO A 168 4.34 14.72 11.26
C PRO A 168 4.08 14.27 9.81
N GLN A 169 4.27 15.20 8.87
CA GLN A 169 4.24 14.92 7.43
C GLN A 169 5.63 15.14 6.83
#